data_7d83cc9f3c0758e6734846d5a5551a3f
#
_entry.id   7d83cc9f3c0758e6734846d5a5551a3f
#
_cell.length_a   1.000
_cell.length_b   1.000
_cell.length_c   1.000
_cell.angle_alpha   90.00
_cell.angle_beta   90.00
_cell.angle_gamma   90.00
#
_symmetry.space_group_name_H-M   'P 1'
#
loop_
_entity.id
_entity.type
_entity.pdbx_description
1 polymer ?
#
loop_
_entity_poly.entity_id
_entity_poly.type
_entity_poly.pdbx_seq_one_letter_code
_entity_poly.pdbx_strand_id
1 'polypeptide(L)' 'MANYVENPDSVIQNLEDAGCDMEMVAEFMKLGIAGNRQNQLKLLEQHRKRLLEKVHTNEKRIDCLDYLVFQ' A
#
# COMPACT_ATOMS: atom_id res chain seq x y z
N MET A 1 5.84 6.75 -15.21
CA MET A 1 5.44 6.59 -13.84
C MET A 1 4.23 5.70 -13.73
N ALA A 2 4.35 4.69 -12.95
CA ALA A 2 3.20 3.84 -12.77
C ALA A 2 2.08 4.63 -12.11
N ASN A 3 0.93 4.43 -12.60
CA ASN A 3 -0.21 5.16 -12.11
C ASN A 3 -1.27 4.18 -11.65
N TYR A 4 -1.22 3.85 -10.39
CA TYR A 4 -2.13 2.88 -9.84
C TYR A 4 -3.59 3.36 -9.83
N VAL A 5 -3.81 4.63 -10.10
CA VAL A 5 -5.16 5.14 -10.23
C VAL A 5 -5.80 4.65 -11.53
N GLU A 6 -4.98 4.38 -12.53
CA GLU A 6 -5.46 3.91 -13.82
C GLU A 6 -5.79 2.42 -13.84
N ASN A 7 -5.24 1.66 -12.90
CA ASN A 7 -5.46 0.22 -12.85
C ASN A 7 -5.75 -0.23 -11.43
N PRO A 8 -7.00 -0.05 -10.98
CA PRO A 8 -7.36 -0.37 -9.60
C PRO A 8 -7.11 -1.82 -9.21
N ASP A 9 -7.32 -2.75 -10.14
CA ASP A 9 -7.11 -4.17 -9.83
C ASP A 9 -5.66 -4.46 -9.52
N SER A 10 -4.76 -3.82 -10.25
CA SER A 10 -3.34 -3.97 -10.04
C SER A 10 -2.92 -3.39 -8.68
N VAL A 11 -3.48 -2.26 -8.33
CA VAL A 11 -3.22 -1.64 -7.03
C VAL A 11 -3.71 -2.52 -5.89
N ILE A 12 -4.91 -3.03 -6.01
CA ILE A 12 -5.49 -3.93 -5.01
C ILE A 12 -4.61 -5.15 -4.84
N GLN A 13 -4.16 -5.74 -5.94
CA GLN A 13 -3.29 -6.90 -5.91
C GLN A 13 -1.98 -6.58 -5.18
N ASN A 14 -1.39 -5.43 -5.49
CA ASN A 14 -0.15 -5.02 -4.84
C ASN A 14 -0.34 -4.80 -3.34
N LEU A 15 -1.45 -4.23 -2.94
CA LEU A 15 -1.75 -4.03 -1.53
C LEU A 15 -1.91 -5.36 -0.81
N GLU A 16 -2.61 -6.30 -1.44
CA GLU A 16 -2.77 -7.64 -0.89
C GLU A 16 -1.42 -8.35 -0.77
N ASP A 17 -0.59 -8.24 -1.80
CA ASP A 17 0.75 -8.82 -1.77
C ASP A 17 1.61 -8.21 -0.68
N ALA A 18 1.35 -6.96 -0.34
CA ALA A 18 2.04 -6.27 0.75
C ALA A 18 1.47 -6.63 2.12
N GLY A 19 0.47 -7.50 2.17
CA GLY A 19 -0.10 -7.97 3.42
C GLY A 19 -1.19 -7.07 4.00
N CYS A 20 -1.74 -6.18 3.19
CA CYS A 20 -2.84 -5.33 3.63
C CYS A 20 -4.13 -6.14 3.69
N ASP A 21 -4.91 -5.94 4.75
CA ASP A 21 -6.20 -6.60 4.86
C ASP A 21 -7.26 -5.82 4.07
N MET A 22 -8.47 -6.35 4.05
CA MET A 22 -9.56 -5.76 3.28
C MET A 22 -9.91 -4.35 3.74
N GLU A 23 -9.88 -4.12 5.04
CA GLU A 23 -10.15 -2.79 5.59
C GLU A 23 -9.15 -1.77 5.10
N MET A 24 -7.89 -2.14 5.14
CA MET A 24 -6.83 -1.24 4.70
C MET A 24 -6.89 -0.97 3.20
N VAL A 25 -7.17 -2.01 2.41
CA VAL A 25 -7.32 -1.86 0.97
C VAL A 25 -8.47 -0.90 0.66
N ALA A 26 -9.61 -1.09 1.33
CA ALA A 26 -10.77 -0.24 1.12
C ALA A 26 -10.46 1.22 1.49
N GLU A 27 -9.77 1.43 2.60
CA GLU A 27 -9.41 2.78 3.05
C GLU A 27 -8.46 3.43 2.05
N PHE A 28 -7.46 2.70 1.59
CA PHE A 28 -6.50 3.20 0.62
C PHE A 28 -7.21 3.64 -0.68
N MET A 29 -8.11 2.79 -1.18
CA MET A 29 -8.82 3.10 -2.42
C MET A 29 -9.75 4.30 -2.23
N LYS A 30 -10.41 4.39 -1.08
CA LYS A 30 -11.28 5.51 -0.76
C LYS A 30 -10.49 6.82 -0.74
N LEU A 31 -9.32 6.82 -0.14
CA LEU A 31 -8.46 7.99 -0.11
C LEU A 31 -8.00 8.37 -1.51
N GLY A 32 -7.75 7.38 -2.35
CA GLY A 32 -7.38 7.64 -3.74
C GLY A 32 -8.48 8.31 -4.52
N ILE A 33 -9.72 7.88 -4.33
CA ILE A 33 -10.87 8.49 -5.00
C ILE A 33 -11.03 9.94 -4.53
N ALA A 34 -10.79 10.19 -3.26
CA ALA A 34 -10.86 11.54 -2.69
C ALA A 34 -9.68 12.42 -3.07
N GLY A 35 -8.69 11.85 -3.73
CA GLY A 35 -7.49 12.60 -4.11
C GLY A 35 -6.55 12.88 -2.95
N ASN A 36 -6.67 12.13 -1.87
CA ASN A 36 -5.90 12.37 -0.66
C ASN A 36 -4.62 11.52 -0.64
N ARG A 37 -3.69 11.90 -1.51
CA ARG A 37 -2.42 11.19 -1.68
C ARG A 37 -1.61 11.14 -0.39
N GLN A 38 -1.60 12.23 0.35
CA GLN A 38 -0.83 12.31 1.58
C GLN A 38 -1.26 11.27 2.60
N ASN A 39 -2.55 11.10 2.77
CA ASN A 39 -3.06 10.11 3.71
C ASN A 39 -2.87 8.69 3.20
N GLN A 40 -2.90 8.50 1.89
CA GLN A 40 -2.53 7.21 1.30
C GLN A 40 -1.10 6.84 1.69
N LEU A 41 -0.17 7.78 1.56
CA LEU A 41 1.23 7.55 1.91
C LEU A 41 1.40 7.27 3.39
N LYS A 42 0.68 8.00 4.24
CA LYS A 42 0.72 7.75 5.69
C LYS A 42 0.25 6.36 6.04
N LEU A 43 -0.81 5.91 5.38
CA LEU A 43 -1.36 4.58 5.61
C LEU A 43 -0.33 3.50 5.26
N LEU A 44 0.34 3.66 4.11
CA LEU A 44 1.38 2.73 3.68
C LEU A 44 2.58 2.76 4.63
N GLU A 45 2.99 3.93 5.08
CA GLU A 45 4.10 4.07 6.01
C GLU A 45 3.81 3.38 7.33
N GLN A 46 2.61 3.52 7.85
CA GLN A 46 2.22 2.87 9.10
C GLN A 46 2.26 1.35 8.95
N HIS A 47 1.80 0.84 7.83
CA HIS A 47 1.83 -0.60 7.57
C HIS A 47 3.25 -1.11 7.43
N ARG A 48 4.09 -0.35 6.73
CA ARG A 48 5.50 -0.68 6.56
C ARG A 48 6.20 -0.79 7.92
N LYS A 49 5.95 0.17 8.80
CA LYS A 49 6.51 0.16 10.15
C LYS A 49 6.10 -1.10 10.92
N ARG A 50 4.83 -1.45 10.84
CA ARG A 50 4.35 -2.66 11.52
C ARG A 50 5.05 -3.92 11.02
N LEU A 51 5.27 -3.99 9.71
CA LEU A 51 5.97 -5.13 9.13
C LEU A 51 7.41 -5.19 9.60
N LEU A 52 8.07 -4.04 9.68
CA LEU A 52 9.46 -3.99 10.16
C LEU A 52 9.56 -4.44 11.61
N GLU A 53 8.58 -4.09 12.42
CA GLU A 53 8.56 -4.49 13.82
C GLU A 53 8.34 -5.99 14.00
N LYS A 54 7.70 -6.60 13.02
CA LYS A 54 7.37 -8.03 13.09
C LYS A 54 8.44 -8.91 12.52
N VAL A 55 9.60 -8.35 12.25
CA VAL A 55 10.71 -9.14 11.82
C VAL A 55 10.78 -9.37 10.32
N HIS A 56 11.88 -9.56 9.99
CA HIS A 56 12.56 -9.91 8.79
C HIS A 56 11.88 -10.90 7.84
N THR A 57 10.81 -11.49 8.18
CA THR A 57 10.17 -12.46 7.31
C THR A 57 9.29 -11.86 6.24
N ASN A 58 9.25 -10.54 6.16
CA ASN A 58 8.29 -9.86 5.27
C ASN A 58 8.98 -9.05 4.19
N GLU A 59 10.14 -9.49 3.73
CA GLU A 59 10.90 -8.74 2.73
C GLU A 59 10.08 -8.46 1.48
N LYS A 60 9.37 -9.48 0.97
CA LYS A 60 8.55 -9.32 -0.21
C LYS A 60 7.44 -8.29 -0.01
N ARG A 61 6.84 -8.29 1.17
CA ARG A 61 5.77 -7.33 1.49
C ARG A 61 6.30 -5.93 1.60
N ILE A 62 7.49 -5.77 2.15
CA ILE A 62 8.15 -4.48 2.25
C ILE A 62 8.50 -3.96 0.86
N ASP A 63 8.98 -4.84 -0.02
CA ASP A 63 9.30 -4.47 -1.39
C ASP A 63 8.08 -3.97 -2.13
N CYS A 64 6.94 -4.64 -1.96
CA CYS A 64 5.68 -4.20 -2.56
C CYS A 64 5.27 -2.82 -2.06
N LEU A 65 5.44 -2.57 -0.76
CA LEU A 65 5.12 -1.27 -0.18
C LEU A 65 6.04 -0.18 -0.70
N ASP A 66 7.33 -0.48 -0.79
CA ASP A 66 8.30 0.47 -1.33
C ASP A 66 7.94 0.84 -2.77
N TYR A 67 7.58 -0.15 -3.56
CA TYR A 67 7.15 0.08 -4.93
C TYR A 67 5.97 1.06 -4.97
N LEU A 68 4.98 0.86 -4.10
CA LEU A 68 3.80 1.71 -4.06
C LEU A 68 4.11 3.12 -3.58
N VAL A 69 5.00 3.23 -2.60
CA VAL A 69 5.36 4.54 -2.04
C VAL A 69 6.14 5.38 -3.05
N PHE A 70 7.01 4.75 -3.82
CA PHE A 70 7.90 5.47 -4.73
C PHE A 70 7.40 5.51 -6.17
N GLN A 71 6.13 5.36 -6.39
CA GLN A 71 5.52 5.50 -7.71
C GLN A 71 5.39 6.96 -8.20
#